data_d98fe6e80275d6d5d5948399dd6f105b
#
_entry.id   d98fe6e80275d6d5d5948399dd6f105b
#
_cell.length_a   1.000
_cell.length_b   1.000
_cell.length_c   1.000
_cell.angle_alpha   90.00
_cell.angle_beta   90.00
_cell.angle_gamma   90.00
#
_symmetry.space_group_name_H-M   'P 1'
#
loop_
_entity.id
_entity.type
_entity.pdbx_description
1 polymer ?
#
loop_
_entity_poly.entity_id
_entity_poly.type
_entity_poly.pdbx_seq_one_letter_code
_entity_poly.pdbx_strand_id
1 'polypeptide(L)'
;SEALRASSGCDGLMPVPRALEGSGDFSRTRGANGQPIVIYDPATLTPNPAGAGFVRLPFPGNRIPAARMDPVALNVLRYWPEPNQPGDELTGRNNFYAGGLARVETDNLDAPVDRVLRSGSRLYGRYSFRRASDVPPPLFPDAMQAAQGRVIQHDRGHNAVIDYAAPFRGGDALPGDGGPGAVHH
;
A
#
# COMPACT_ATOMS: atom_id res chain seq x y z
N SER A 1 -8.79 27.25 -8.52
CA SER A 1 -8.03 25.98 -8.61
C SER A 1 -6.80 26.09 -7.73
N GLU A 2 -6.55 25.04 -6.97
CA GLU A 2 -5.39 24.95 -6.09
C GLU A 2 -4.60 23.72 -6.50
N ALA A 3 -3.29 23.88 -6.70
CA ALA A 3 -2.36 22.79 -6.96
C ALA A 3 -1.41 22.69 -5.78
N LEU A 4 -1.43 21.55 -5.11
CA LEU A 4 -0.52 21.21 -4.01
C LEU A 4 0.49 20.20 -4.50
N ARG A 5 1.78 20.49 -4.27
CA ARG A 5 2.88 19.59 -4.52
C ARG A 5 3.66 19.38 -3.25
N ALA A 6 3.75 18.14 -2.80
CA ALA A 6 4.53 17.74 -1.65
C ALA A 6 5.53 16.67 -2.04
N SER A 7 6.72 16.73 -1.44
CA SER A 7 7.70 15.65 -1.53
C SER A 7 8.09 15.25 -0.11
N SER A 8 8.16 13.95 0.14
CA SER A 8 8.64 13.38 1.40
C SER A 8 9.80 12.44 1.13
N GLY A 9 10.81 12.49 1.99
CA GLY A 9 11.88 11.51 2.00
C GLY A 9 11.32 10.14 2.36
N CYS A 10 11.67 9.13 1.58
CA CYS A 10 11.38 7.74 1.86
C CYS A 10 12.68 6.96 1.74
N ASP A 11 13.16 6.44 2.85
CA ASP A 11 14.39 5.67 2.91
C ASP A 11 14.21 4.45 3.80
N GLY A 12 15.07 3.47 3.64
CA GLY A 12 15.00 2.28 4.45
C GLY A 12 16.12 1.29 4.16
N LEU A 13 16.34 0.44 5.15
CA LEU A 13 17.19 -0.73 5.06
C LEU A 13 16.32 -1.93 4.70
N MET A 14 16.74 -2.68 3.70
CA MET A 14 16.02 -3.83 3.18
C MET A 14 16.94 -5.02 3.06
N PRO A 15 16.44 -6.25 3.24
CA PRO A 15 17.21 -7.45 2.94
C PRO A 15 17.18 -7.72 1.43
N VAL A 16 18.35 -7.87 0.82
CA VAL A 16 18.51 -8.40 -0.54
C VAL A 16 19.34 -9.68 -0.51
N PRO A 17 19.16 -10.60 -1.48
CA PRO A 17 19.96 -11.80 -1.56
C PRO A 17 21.45 -11.48 -1.66
N ARG A 18 22.29 -12.19 -0.90
CA ARG A 18 23.72 -12.11 -1.04
C ARG A 18 24.19 -12.96 -2.24
N ALA A 19 25.34 -12.67 -2.78
CA ALA A 19 25.90 -13.38 -3.95
C ALA A 19 25.92 -14.91 -3.78
N LEU A 20 26.24 -15.41 -2.58
CA LEU A 20 26.21 -16.85 -2.26
C LEU A 20 24.79 -17.40 -2.33
N GLU A 21 23.82 -16.73 -1.72
CA GLU A 21 22.42 -17.13 -1.72
C GLU A 21 21.83 -17.12 -3.13
N GLY A 22 22.18 -16.10 -3.93
CA GLY A 22 21.82 -16.02 -5.34
C GLY A 22 22.38 -17.17 -6.19
N SER A 23 23.50 -17.75 -5.80
CA SER A 23 24.10 -18.95 -6.43
C SER A 23 23.62 -20.28 -5.82
N GLY A 24 22.68 -20.26 -4.88
CA GLY A 24 22.17 -21.46 -4.21
C GLY A 24 23.00 -21.91 -3.01
N ASP A 25 24.02 -21.17 -2.60
CA ASP A 25 24.84 -21.48 -1.43
C ASP A 25 24.31 -20.79 -0.16
N PHE A 26 23.63 -21.57 0.68
CA PHE A 26 23.07 -21.14 1.97
C PHE A 26 23.92 -21.58 3.16
N SER A 27 25.16 -22.04 2.95
CA SER A 27 26.03 -22.54 4.01
C SER A 27 26.34 -21.51 5.10
N ARG A 28 26.23 -20.22 4.78
CA ARG A 28 26.47 -19.09 5.69
C ARG A 28 25.20 -18.41 6.17
N THR A 29 24.03 -18.84 5.68
CA THR A 29 22.76 -18.20 6.05
C THR A 29 22.33 -18.62 7.45
N ARG A 30 22.06 -17.62 8.30
CA ARG A 30 21.72 -17.82 9.70
C ARG A 30 20.41 -17.12 10.05
N GLY A 31 19.69 -17.71 10.99
CA GLY A 31 18.50 -17.07 11.58
C GLY A 31 18.86 -16.04 12.64
N ALA A 32 17.86 -15.34 13.15
CA ALA A 32 18.02 -14.32 14.21
C ALA A 32 18.62 -14.87 15.51
N ASN A 33 18.50 -16.18 15.74
CA ASN A 33 19.10 -16.90 16.86
C ASN A 33 20.56 -17.34 16.60
N GLY A 34 21.16 -16.91 15.47
CA GLY A 34 22.52 -17.29 15.05
C GLY A 34 22.65 -18.71 14.51
N GLN A 35 21.59 -19.53 14.55
CA GLN A 35 21.63 -20.91 14.06
C GLN A 35 21.56 -20.94 12.53
N PRO A 36 22.22 -21.93 11.87
CA PRO A 36 22.11 -22.12 10.44
C PRO A 36 20.64 -22.36 10.02
N ILE A 37 20.21 -21.70 8.95
CA ILE A 37 18.94 -21.98 8.31
C ILE A 37 19.16 -23.17 7.38
N VAL A 38 18.52 -24.30 7.69
CA VAL A 38 18.66 -25.54 6.89
C VAL A 38 17.71 -25.50 5.70
N ILE A 39 18.25 -25.68 4.50
CA ILE A 39 17.48 -25.81 3.26
C ILE A 39 17.25 -27.27 2.96
N TYR A 40 15.97 -27.67 2.90
CA TYR A 40 15.56 -29.04 2.67
C TYR A 40 15.25 -29.30 1.19
N ASP A 41 15.60 -30.47 0.70
CA ASP A 41 15.28 -30.90 -0.67
C ASP A 41 13.83 -31.37 -0.77
N PRO A 42 12.97 -30.65 -1.53
CA PRO A 42 11.58 -31.03 -1.69
C PRO A 42 11.37 -32.38 -2.40
N ALA A 43 12.33 -32.84 -3.19
CA ALA A 43 12.24 -34.14 -3.86
C ALA A 43 12.44 -35.35 -2.91
N THR A 44 12.88 -35.08 -1.69
CA THR A 44 13.11 -36.14 -0.67
C THR A 44 11.95 -36.30 0.31
N LEU A 45 10.77 -35.75 -0.04
CA LEU A 45 9.58 -35.83 0.80
C LEU A 45 9.16 -37.29 1.03
N THR A 46 9.22 -37.75 2.29
CA THR A 46 8.83 -39.10 2.70
C THR A 46 7.93 -39.06 3.92
N PRO A 47 7.07 -40.08 4.14
CA PRO A 47 6.35 -40.18 5.41
C PRO A 47 7.31 -40.17 6.59
N ASN A 48 6.92 -39.48 7.66
CA ASN A 48 7.73 -39.41 8.88
C ASN A 48 7.77 -40.80 9.57
N PRO A 49 8.94 -41.45 9.68
CA PRO A 49 9.04 -42.76 10.32
C PRO A 49 8.79 -42.72 11.84
N ALA A 50 8.88 -41.55 12.45
CA ALA A 50 8.72 -41.35 13.89
C ALA A 50 7.30 -40.90 14.30
N GLY A 51 6.35 -40.74 13.35
CA GLY A 51 5.00 -40.29 13.67
C GLY A 51 4.23 -39.78 12.47
N ALA A 52 3.22 -38.93 12.74
CA ALA A 52 2.42 -38.35 11.69
C ALA A 52 3.19 -37.26 10.90
N GLY A 53 2.82 -37.06 9.63
CA GLY A 53 3.37 -36.04 8.77
C GLY A 53 4.45 -36.53 7.83
N PHE A 54 5.25 -35.59 7.30
CA PHE A 54 6.30 -35.86 6.31
C PHE A 54 7.61 -35.22 6.74
N VAL A 55 8.71 -35.80 6.31
CA VAL A 55 10.07 -35.28 6.50
C VAL A 55 10.77 -35.12 5.17
N ARG A 56 11.77 -34.25 5.14
CA ARG A 56 12.65 -34.01 3.99
C ARG A 56 14.10 -34.07 4.45
N LEU A 57 14.98 -34.47 3.56
CA LEU A 57 16.41 -34.39 3.80
C LEU A 57 16.97 -33.02 3.47
N PRO A 58 17.93 -32.53 4.24
CA PRO A 58 18.60 -31.27 3.90
C PRO A 58 19.49 -31.46 2.68
N PHE A 59 19.67 -30.39 1.91
CA PHE A 59 20.69 -30.38 0.86
C PHE A 59 22.09 -30.52 1.46
N PRO A 60 22.95 -31.35 0.86
CA PRO A 60 24.34 -31.54 1.33
C PRO A 60 25.08 -30.18 1.38
N GLY A 61 25.71 -29.90 2.53
CA GLY A 61 26.40 -28.63 2.75
C GLY A 61 25.52 -27.40 2.68
N ASN A 62 24.20 -27.55 2.78
CA ASN A 62 23.20 -26.49 2.66
C ASN A 62 23.28 -25.73 1.31
N ARG A 63 23.57 -26.49 0.24
CA ARG A 63 23.74 -25.96 -1.12
C ARG A 63 22.77 -26.61 -2.09
N ILE A 64 22.03 -25.79 -2.82
CA ILE A 64 21.16 -26.22 -3.91
C ILE A 64 22.03 -26.44 -5.16
N PRO A 65 22.08 -27.65 -5.74
CA PRO A 65 22.83 -27.88 -6.96
C PRO A 65 22.34 -27.01 -8.11
N ALA A 66 23.23 -26.46 -8.92
CA ALA A 66 22.86 -25.58 -10.03
C ALA A 66 21.83 -26.20 -10.99
N ALA A 67 21.93 -27.51 -11.23
CA ALA A 67 20.97 -28.23 -12.08
C ALA A 67 19.55 -28.33 -11.47
N ARG A 68 19.38 -28.00 -10.20
CA ARG A 68 18.12 -27.99 -9.45
C ARG A 68 17.53 -26.59 -9.29
N MET A 69 18.26 -25.56 -9.70
CA MET A 69 17.78 -24.17 -9.65
C MET A 69 16.89 -23.89 -10.85
N ASP A 70 15.72 -23.31 -10.58
CA ASP A 70 14.78 -22.94 -11.61
C ASP A 70 15.35 -21.77 -12.46
N PRO A 71 15.42 -21.90 -13.79
CA PRO A 71 15.94 -20.85 -14.66
C PRO A 71 15.12 -19.55 -14.60
N VAL A 72 13.81 -19.65 -14.31
CA VAL A 72 12.97 -18.45 -14.12
C VAL A 72 13.39 -17.73 -12.85
N ALA A 73 13.61 -18.48 -11.74
CA ALA A 73 14.09 -17.89 -10.49
C ALA A 73 15.45 -17.20 -10.67
N LEU A 74 16.39 -17.83 -11.39
CA LEU A 74 17.68 -17.25 -11.71
C LEU A 74 17.55 -15.96 -12.55
N ASN A 75 16.62 -15.93 -13.49
CA ASN A 75 16.35 -14.72 -14.27
C ASN A 75 15.76 -13.58 -13.41
N VAL A 76 14.87 -13.92 -12.48
CA VAL A 76 14.30 -12.93 -11.54
C VAL A 76 15.38 -12.37 -10.62
N LEU A 77 16.30 -13.20 -10.14
CA LEU A 77 17.41 -12.77 -9.27
C LEU A 77 18.30 -11.70 -9.91
N ARG A 78 18.40 -11.66 -11.23
CA ARG A 78 19.19 -10.63 -11.94
C ARG A 78 18.66 -9.20 -11.77
N TYR A 79 17.38 -9.06 -11.39
CA TYR A 79 16.78 -7.76 -11.13
C TYR A 79 16.96 -7.29 -9.68
N TRP A 80 17.45 -8.19 -8.78
CA TRP A 80 17.77 -7.80 -7.43
C TRP A 80 19.10 -7.04 -7.39
N PRO A 81 19.18 -5.91 -6.71
CA PRO A 81 20.43 -5.21 -6.51
C PRO A 81 21.37 -6.02 -5.62
N GLU A 82 22.64 -5.81 -5.77
CA GLU A 82 23.63 -6.32 -4.83
C GLU A 82 23.59 -5.56 -3.51
N PRO A 83 23.96 -6.20 -2.39
CA PRO A 83 24.10 -5.51 -1.11
C PRO A 83 25.04 -4.29 -1.22
N ASN A 84 24.60 -3.16 -0.66
CA ASN A 84 25.40 -1.94 -0.56
C ASN A 84 25.74 -1.57 0.90
N GLN A 85 25.31 -2.43 1.84
CA GLN A 85 25.61 -2.33 3.26
C GLN A 85 26.08 -3.70 3.79
N PRO A 86 26.88 -3.74 4.86
CA PRO A 86 27.33 -5.00 5.46
C PRO A 86 26.18 -5.87 5.98
N GLY A 87 25.05 -5.25 6.35
CA GLY A 87 23.91 -5.92 6.97
C GLY A 87 24.16 -6.28 8.44
N ASP A 88 23.17 -6.94 9.02
CA ASP A 88 23.27 -7.41 10.41
C ASP A 88 24.36 -8.48 10.54
N GLU A 89 25.15 -8.40 11.59
CA GLU A 89 26.33 -9.24 11.82
C GLU A 89 25.99 -10.75 11.81
N LEU A 90 24.88 -11.15 12.40
CA LEU A 90 24.47 -12.56 12.47
C LEU A 90 23.73 -13.03 11.22
N THR A 91 22.73 -12.27 10.80
CA THR A 91 21.80 -12.69 9.74
C THR A 91 22.20 -12.22 8.36
N GLY A 92 23.01 -11.14 8.28
CA GLY A 92 23.31 -10.41 7.06
C GLY A 92 22.08 -9.74 6.44
N ARG A 93 20.98 -9.57 7.20
CA ARG A 93 19.79 -8.83 6.76
C ARG A 93 20.06 -7.33 6.82
N ASN A 94 19.13 -6.52 6.31
CA ASN A 94 19.31 -5.05 6.28
C ASN A 94 20.61 -4.64 5.55
N ASN A 95 20.92 -5.35 4.48
CA ASN A 95 22.16 -5.23 3.72
C ASN A 95 22.05 -4.37 2.47
N PHE A 96 20.90 -3.73 2.28
CA PHE A 96 20.66 -2.79 1.19
C PHE A 96 19.96 -1.54 1.70
N TYR A 97 20.58 -0.40 1.50
CA TYR A 97 19.98 0.91 1.77
C TYR A 97 19.55 1.54 0.46
N ALA A 98 18.32 1.97 0.42
CA ALA A 98 17.81 2.80 -0.67
C ALA A 98 16.99 3.95 -0.11
N GLY A 99 17.09 5.10 -0.77
CA GLY A 99 16.33 6.30 -0.42
C GLY A 99 15.95 7.07 -1.67
N GLY A 100 14.86 7.80 -1.57
CA GLY A 100 14.39 8.65 -2.65
C GLY A 100 13.28 9.60 -2.18
N LEU A 101 12.80 10.44 -3.08
CA LEU A 101 11.71 11.36 -2.83
C LEU A 101 10.41 10.79 -3.40
N ALA A 102 9.43 10.56 -2.55
CA ALA A 102 8.06 10.36 -2.98
C ALA A 102 7.49 11.73 -3.41
N ARG A 103 6.77 11.74 -4.52
CA ARG A 103 6.11 12.94 -5.04
C ARG A 103 4.61 12.76 -4.99
N VAL A 104 3.94 13.65 -4.27
CA VAL A 104 2.48 13.72 -4.25
C VAL A 104 2.07 15.03 -4.94
N GLU A 105 1.27 14.90 -5.97
CA GLU A 105 0.68 16.03 -6.69
C GLU A 105 -0.83 15.96 -6.55
N THR A 106 -1.45 17.06 -6.14
CA THR A 106 -2.91 17.15 -5.99
C THR A 106 -3.40 18.42 -6.64
N ASP A 107 -4.32 18.29 -7.58
CA ASP A 107 -5.04 19.39 -8.21
C ASP A 107 -6.48 19.37 -7.73
N ASN A 108 -6.95 20.49 -7.22
CA ASN A 108 -8.33 20.67 -6.80
C ASN A 108 -8.97 21.81 -7.60
N LEU A 109 -10.18 21.59 -8.04
CA LEU A 109 -11.03 22.60 -8.65
C LEU A 109 -12.35 22.66 -7.89
N ASP A 110 -12.71 23.82 -7.39
CA ASP A 110 -13.99 24.10 -6.78
C ASP A 110 -14.70 25.20 -7.57
N ALA A 111 -15.92 24.95 -7.98
CA ALA A 111 -16.77 25.89 -8.70
C ALA A 111 -18.11 26.08 -7.97
N PRO A 112 -18.19 27.02 -7.03
CA PRO A 112 -19.45 27.35 -6.39
C PRO A 112 -20.29 28.28 -7.27
N VAL A 113 -21.60 28.10 -7.25
CA VAL A 113 -22.61 28.97 -7.83
C VAL A 113 -23.66 29.30 -6.76
N ASP A 114 -23.90 30.54 -6.53
CA ASP A 114 -24.88 31.02 -5.55
C ASP A 114 -25.81 32.05 -6.22
N ARG A 115 -27.12 31.83 -6.13
CA ARG A 115 -28.10 32.74 -6.74
C ARG A 115 -29.34 32.90 -5.87
N VAL A 116 -29.66 34.13 -5.61
CA VAL A 116 -30.95 34.50 -5.03
C VAL A 116 -31.98 34.69 -6.15
N LEU A 117 -33.09 34.00 -6.07
CA LEU A 117 -34.17 34.02 -7.02
C LEU A 117 -35.17 35.14 -6.67
N ARG A 118 -35.98 35.56 -7.66
CA ARG A 118 -36.98 36.64 -7.47
C ARG A 118 -38.02 36.31 -6.38
N SER A 119 -38.25 35.06 -6.09
CA SER A 119 -39.10 34.56 -4.99
C SER A 119 -38.51 34.80 -3.60
N GLY A 120 -37.27 35.26 -3.48
CA GLY A 120 -36.54 35.31 -2.23
C GLY A 120 -35.88 33.96 -1.87
N SER A 121 -36.08 32.94 -2.68
CA SER A 121 -35.42 31.64 -2.52
C SER A 121 -33.95 31.74 -2.93
N ARG A 122 -33.11 30.88 -2.32
CA ARG A 122 -31.69 30.77 -2.63
C ARG A 122 -31.40 29.43 -3.26
N LEU A 123 -30.70 29.44 -4.35
CA LEU A 123 -30.15 28.24 -5.00
C LEU A 123 -28.64 28.29 -4.88
N TYR A 124 -28.06 27.29 -4.26
CA TYR A 124 -26.64 27.09 -4.16
C TYR A 124 -26.25 25.80 -4.86
N GLY A 125 -25.19 25.87 -5.66
CA GLY A 125 -24.58 24.72 -6.29
C GLY A 125 -23.07 24.75 -6.09
N ARG A 126 -22.46 23.59 -5.90
CA ARG A 126 -21.01 23.45 -5.86
C ARG A 126 -20.60 22.20 -6.62
N TYR A 127 -19.65 22.34 -7.50
CA TYR A 127 -18.98 21.24 -8.13
C TYR A 127 -17.52 21.26 -7.72
N SER A 128 -17.03 20.12 -7.21
CA SER A 128 -15.64 19.94 -6.83
C SER A 128 -15.05 18.79 -7.63
N PHE A 129 -13.87 19.01 -8.17
CA PHE A 129 -13.05 17.99 -8.82
C PHE A 129 -11.70 17.91 -8.13
N ARG A 130 -11.27 16.68 -7.85
CA ARG A 130 -9.94 16.40 -7.31
C ARG A 130 -9.24 15.39 -8.20
N ARG A 131 -7.98 15.66 -8.49
CA ARG A 131 -7.03 14.70 -9.06
C ARG A 131 -5.82 14.62 -8.14
N ALA A 132 -5.43 13.41 -7.76
CA ALA A 132 -4.22 13.17 -7.01
C ALA A 132 -3.35 12.15 -7.74
N SER A 133 -2.03 12.32 -7.66
CA SER A 133 -1.03 11.40 -8.18
C SER A 133 0.01 11.19 -7.10
N ASP A 134 0.22 9.94 -6.71
CA ASP A 134 1.28 9.52 -5.79
C ASP A 134 2.32 8.73 -6.56
N VAL A 135 3.53 9.27 -6.62
CA VAL A 135 4.66 8.67 -7.30
C VAL A 135 5.70 8.27 -6.24
N PRO A 136 5.77 6.99 -5.88
CA PRO A 136 6.78 6.52 -4.93
C PRO A 136 8.19 6.63 -5.53
N PRO A 137 9.24 6.78 -4.68
CA PRO A 137 10.61 6.83 -5.17
C PRO A 137 11.03 5.49 -5.78
N PRO A 138 11.84 5.49 -6.82
CA PRO A 138 12.42 4.29 -7.40
C PRO A 138 13.53 3.75 -6.48
N LEU A 139 13.17 2.85 -5.55
CA LEU A 139 14.14 2.22 -4.64
C LEU A 139 14.87 1.04 -5.27
N PHE A 140 14.29 0.44 -6.31
CA PHE A 140 14.84 -0.69 -7.05
C PHE A 140 14.76 -0.43 -8.56
N PRO A 141 15.45 -1.22 -9.40
CA PRO A 141 15.21 -1.24 -10.83
C PRO A 141 13.73 -1.49 -11.16
N ASP A 142 13.23 -0.91 -12.25
CA ASP A 142 11.81 -0.81 -12.59
C ASP A 142 10.98 -2.10 -12.40
N ALA A 143 11.54 -3.25 -12.83
CA ALA A 143 10.85 -4.53 -12.69
C ALA A 143 10.62 -4.93 -11.21
N MET A 144 11.59 -4.67 -10.35
CA MET A 144 11.50 -4.96 -8.92
C MET A 144 10.69 -3.91 -8.17
N GLN A 145 10.66 -2.69 -8.65
CA GLN A 145 9.81 -1.62 -8.13
C GLN A 145 8.34 -2.03 -8.19
N ALA A 146 7.89 -2.54 -9.32
CA ALA A 146 6.53 -3.05 -9.51
C ALA A 146 6.22 -4.26 -8.61
N ALA A 147 7.16 -5.20 -8.46
CA ALA A 147 7.01 -6.38 -7.62
C ALA A 147 6.89 -6.05 -6.12
N GLN A 148 7.44 -4.91 -5.68
CA GLN A 148 7.33 -4.43 -4.30
C GLN A 148 5.98 -3.73 -4.00
N GLY A 149 5.05 -3.70 -4.96
CA GLY A 149 3.76 -3.03 -4.81
C GLY A 149 3.85 -1.50 -4.80
N ARG A 150 5.00 -0.94 -5.12
CA ARG A 150 5.22 0.50 -5.23
C ARG A 150 4.87 0.97 -6.64
N VAL A 151 3.58 1.11 -6.88
CA VAL A 151 3.04 1.56 -8.17
C VAL A 151 2.59 3.02 -8.08
N ILE A 152 2.63 3.70 -9.21
CA ILE A 152 2.05 5.04 -9.32
C ILE A 152 0.55 4.93 -9.13
N GLN A 153 0.02 5.69 -8.18
CA GLN A 153 -1.42 5.75 -7.92
C GLN A 153 -1.98 7.04 -8.52
N HIS A 154 -3.12 6.91 -9.16
CA HIS A 154 -3.87 8.06 -9.69
C HIS A 154 -5.29 7.99 -9.17
N ASP A 155 -5.67 8.99 -8.39
CA ASP A 155 -7.01 9.12 -7.85
C ASP A 155 -7.73 10.28 -8.54
N ARG A 156 -9.01 10.08 -8.81
CA ARG A 156 -9.91 11.12 -9.32
C ARG A 156 -11.20 11.09 -8.54
N GLY A 157 -11.62 12.26 -8.07
CA GLY A 157 -12.87 12.41 -7.34
C GLY A 157 -13.70 13.54 -7.91
N HIS A 158 -15.01 13.34 -7.97
CA HIS A 158 -16.00 14.33 -8.34
C HIS A 158 -17.03 14.44 -7.23
N ASN A 159 -17.39 15.65 -6.87
CA ASN A 159 -18.45 15.91 -5.91
C ASN A 159 -19.34 17.03 -6.46
N ALA A 160 -20.64 16.83 -6.40
CA ALA A 160 -21.62 17.84 -6.74
C ALA A 160 -22.64 17.98 -5.62
N VAL A 161 -22.90 19.20 -5.20
CA VAL A 161 -23.89 19.54 -4.20
C VAL A 161 -24.84 20.57 -4.79
N ILE A 162 -26.13 20.38 -4.60
CA ILE A 162 -27.18 21.35 -4.91
C ILE A 162 -28.02 21.53 -3.65
N ASP A 163 -28.18 22.76 -3.25
CA ASP A 163 -28.99 23.17 -2.11
C ASP A 163 -30.01 24.20 -2.55
N TYR A 164 -31.24 24.05 -2.10
CA TYR A 164 -32.33 25.00 -2.36
C TYR A 164 -33.02 25.37 -1.06
N ALA A 165 -32.95 26.63 -0.71
CA ALA A 165 -33.63 27.23 0.44
C ALA A 165 -34.73 28.16 -0.01
N ALA A 166 -35.97 27.93 0.42
CA ALA A 166 -37.10 28.79 0.16
C ALA A 166 -37.60 29.43 1.45
N PRO A 167 -38.01 30.74 1.45
CA PRO A 167 -38.68 31.34 2.59
C PRO A 167 -40.03 30.64 2.79
N PHE A 168 -40.25 30.08 3.97
CA PHE A 168 -41.58 29.59 4.35
C PHE A 168 -42.50 30.78 4.60
N ARG A 169 -43.50 30.98 3.75
CA ARG A 169 -44.60 31.87 4.06
C ARG A 169 -45.48 31.19 5.11
N GLY A 170 -45.19 31.45 6.37
CA GLY A 170 -46.03 31.06 7.46
C GLY A 170 -47.35 31.87 7.39
N GLY A 171 -48.35 31.33 6.76
CA GLY A 171 -49.69 31.95 6.63
C GLY A 171 -50.84 30.99 6.82
N ASP A 172 -50.59 29.66 6.73
CA ASP A 172 -51.59 28.67 7.09
C ASP A 172 -51.20 28.05 8.43
N ALA A 173 -51.55 28.74 9.54
CA ALA A 173 -51.74 28.03 10.78
C ALA A 173 -52.78 26.94 10.49
N LEU A 174 -52.43 25.69 10.60
CA LEU A 174 -53.41 24.61 10.64
C LEU A 174 -54.46 25.03 11.65
N PRO A 175 -55.77 24.97 11.32
CA PRO A 175 -56.80 25.31 12.27
C PRO A 175 -56.60 24.49 13.52
N GLY A 176 -56.28 25.16 14.60
CA GLY A 176 -56.07 24.52 15.88
C GLY A 176 -57.30 23.66 16.22
N ASP A 177 -57.09 22.41 16.40
CA ASP A 177 -58.09 21.52 16.99
C ASP A 177 -58.32 22.02 18.41
N GLY A 178 -59.42 22.77 18.54
CA GLY A 178 -59.90 23.28 19.84
C GLY A 178 -60.38 22.15 20.71
N GLY A 179 -59.46 21.47 21.37
CA GLY A 179 -59.79 20.52 22.41
C GLY A 179 -60.41 21.24 23.64
N PRO A 180 -61.55 20.78 24.16
CA PRO A 180 -62.20 21.43 25.30
C PRO A 180 -61.38 21.24 26.59
N GLY A 181 -61.29 22.35 27.34
CA GLY A 181 -60.56 22.46 28.58
C GLY A 181 -60.94 21.39 29.64
N ALA A 182 -59.94 20.80 30.20
CA ALA A 182 -60.09 20.00 31.43
C ALA A 182 -60.13 20.96 32.60
N VAL A 183 -61.27 20.93 33.27
CA VAL A 183 -61.55 21.60 34.56
C VAL A 183 -60.91 20.80 35.68
N HIS A 184 -60.23 21.48 36.56
CA HIS A 184 -59.71 20.97 37.84
C HIS A 184 -60.78 20.41 38.80
N HIS A 185 -60.43 19.39 39.51
CA HIS A 185 -60.63 19.22 40.94
C HIS A 185 -59.42 18.54 41.57
#